data_3f7c3499d7957d627159f68391050289
#
_entry.id   3f7c3499d7957d627159f68391050289
#
_cell.length_a   1.000
_cell.length_b   1.000
_cell.length_c   1.000
_cell.angle_alpha   90.00
_cell.angle_beta   90.00
_cell.angle_gamma   90.00
#
_symmetry.space_group_name_H-M   'P 1'
#
loop_
_entity.id
_entity.type
_entity.pdbx_description
1 polymer ?
#
loop_
_entity_poly.entity_id
_entity_poly.type
_entity_poly.pdbx_seq_one_letter_code
_entity_poly.pdbx_strand_id
1 'polypeptide(L)'
;MKIFSQRDFLWILPLSLGLGAVLSSLQLGNWLIGWLGFSFLFLLSFSLLTLSTKWANGGGLPLRGLRDTPLEKRSGLLDHQKPLAWMVILAFTLRFVGGVVTYLALPVYGYVDDEDQSAGFAYTDAHRRDAQAWDLASSDLPIYDAFNKTYAYDQYGGLLAFSALVYRYLSPDVHRPLMLVLLSAFMAALALPFLWKATNQQWGAKVALASGWIYALYPESLLLGGSAMREPYFWAFSAFALWGFVNFVNRTPIQSQETLYSRVWLALGIGGMLLLSPIVALATIIILVGWFYISSGHGRVSWWLAIAVVVVFIAGLFLLSSALDRNGELGGGSPIGIINNFMREAVKWDVYQLERDSGWVQKLFDEMPEWMRLPFVTVYGIFQPVLPAAFFEPTKLIWRIIAILRAVGWYTMLPALILSVGAAAGQSVESKRRLFLWLSFIVWMWIIITALRGGGDSWDNPRYRTILFLWQAILAGNVWVWWRESKNAWFQRVFAMELVFLIFFGQWYANRYIHFGPQLPFALMVICIAAFWAVIFFWGLWRDRKRSV
;
A
#
# COMPACT_ATOMS: atom_id res chain seq x y z
N MET A 1 -17.14 -0.47 31.97
CA MET A 1 -16.00 -1.30 31.56
C MET A 1 -14.78 -0.39 31.43
N LYS A 2 -13.69 -0.65 32.15
CA LYS A 2 -12.47 0.18 32.04
C LYS A 2 -11.82 -0.12 30.70
N ILE A 3 -11.70 0.87 29.82
CA ILE A 3 -11.15 0.76 28.45
C ILE A 3 -9.70 0.28 28.49
N PHE A 4 -8.91 0.84 29.39
CA PHE A 4 -7.58 0.37 29.75
C PHE A 4 -7.66 -0.40 31.06
N SER A 5 -7.08 -1.61 31.08
CA SER A 5 -6.81 -2.29 32.34
C SER A 5 -5.57 -1.65 32.96
N GLN A 6 -5.47 -1.71 34.30
CA GLN A 6 -4.23 -1.28 34.96
C GLN A 6 -3.01 -2.02 34.43
N ARG A 7 -3.19 -3.26 33.97
CA ARG A 7 -2.13 -4.06 33.31
C ARG A 7 -1.62 -3.44 32.00
N ASP A 8 -2.48 -2.79 31.21
CA ASP A 8 -2.03 -2.15 29.96
C ASP A 8 -1.11 -0.97 30.26
N PHE A 9 -1.43 -0.18 31.28
CA PHE A 9 -0.60 0.96 31.70
C PHE A 9 0.76 0.52 32.26
N LEU A 10 0.81 -0.64 32.94
CA LEU A 10 2.04 -1.18 33.51
C LEU A 10 3.12 -1.52 32.49
N TRP A 11 2.77 -1.82 31.25
CA TRP A 11 3.76 -2.08 30.21
C TRP A 11 3.88 -0.94 29.20
N ILE A 12 2.77 -0.24 28.86
CA ILE A 12 2.78 0.84 27.86
C ILE A 12 3.67 2.00 28.33
N LEU A 13 3.51 2.46 29.56
CA LEU A 13 4.25 3.61 30.07
C LEU A 13 5.77 3.34 30.17
N PRO A 14 6.25 2.28 30.83
CA PRO A 14 7.70 2.01 30.89
C PRO A 14 8.32 1.77 29.53
N LEU A 15 7.61 1.05 28.64
CA LEU A 15 8.11 0.79 27.29
C LEU A 15 8.21 2.09 26.46
N SER A 16 7.22 2.99 26.57
CA SER A 16 7.24 4.28 25.90
C SER A 16 8.38 5.16 26.39
N LEU A 17 8.60 5.22 27.69
CA LEU A 17 9.70 5.99 28.28
C LEU A 17 11.06 5.41 27.92
N GLY A 18 11.21 4.08 27.95
CA GLY A 18 12.47 3.40 27.59
C GLY A 18 12.83 3.58 26.12
N LEU A 19 11.88 3.33 25.20
CA LEU A 19 12.11 3.53 23.77
C LEU A 19 12.32 5.01 23.42
N GLY A 20 11.61 5.92 24.09
CA GLY A 20 11.82 7.35 23.95
C GLY A 20 13.24 7.78 24.34
N ALA A 21 13.77 7.22 25.45
CA ALA A 21 15.14 7.46 25.89
C ALA A 21 16.18 6.96 24.84
N VAL A 22 15.99 5.76 24.33
CA VAL A 22 16.87 5.18 23.29
C VAL A 22 16.88 6.06 22.04
N LEU A 23 15.70 6.44 21.50
CA LEU A 23 15.65 7.26 20.29
C LEU A 23 16.20 8.67 20.51
N SER A 24 15.97 9.26 21.66
CA SER A 24 16.56 10.56 21.99
C SER A 24 18.08 10.51 22.05
N SER A 25 18.67 9.38 22.46
CA SER A 25 20.13 9.19 22.47
C SER A 25 20.72 8.94 21.08
N LEU A 26 19.91 8.55 20.09
CA LEU A 26 20.35 8.35 18.70
C LEU A 26 20.36 9.64 17.87
N GLN A 27 19.78 10.72 18.38
CA GLN A 27 19.64 11.97 17.65
C GLN A 27 20.26 13.14 18.42
N LEU A 28 20.78 14.12 17.68
CA LEU A 28 21.36 15.33 18.25
C LEU A 28 20.31 16.20 18.94
N GLY A 29 20.75 17.21 19.70
CA GLY A 29 19.91 18.20 20.36
C GLY A 29 19.69 17.94 21.85
N ASN A 30 18.73 18.66 22.45
CA ASN A 30 18.41 18.49 23.87
C ASN A 30 17.76 17.14 24.12
N TRP A 31 18.47 16.28 24.85
CA TRP A 31 18.02 14.92 25.14
C TRP A 31 16.67 14.87 25.85
N LEU A 32 16.41 15.78 26.78
CA LEU A 32 15.15 15.80 27.54
C LEU A 32 13.94 16.12 26.63
N ILE A 33 14.10 17.09 25.71
CA ILE A 33 13.05 17.44 24.73
C ILE A 33 12.78 16.25 23.82
N GLY A 34 13.84 15.63 23.26
CA GLY A 34 13.70 14.44 22.45
C GLY A 34 13.05 13.27 23.22
N TRP A 35 13.49 13.02 24.45
CA TRP A 35 12.91 11.98 25.29
C TRP A 35 11.43 12.18 25.55
N LEU A 36 11.00 13.39 25.91
CA LEU A 36 9.59 13.71 26.14
C LEU A 36 8.76 13.57 24.85
N GLY A 37 9.26 14.09 23.72
CA GLY A 37 8.58 14.02 22.42
C GLY A 37 8.40 12.57 21.93
N PHE A 38 9.47 11.77 21.91
CA PHE A 38 9.37 10.36 21.55
C PHE A 38 8.52 9.54 22.51
N SER A 39 8.67 9.76 23.83
CA SER A 39 7.87 9.05 24.84
C SER A 39 6.38 9.35 24.67
N PHE A 40 6.02 10.61 24.39
CA PHE A 40 4.64 10.99 24.11
C PHE A 40 4.11 10.29 22.85
N LEU A 41 4.87 10.28 21.76
CA LEU A 41 4.47 9.61 20.51
C LEU A 41 4.33 8.10 20.68
N PHE A 42 5.23 7.42 21.43
CA PHE A 42 5.08 6.00 21.75
C PHE A 42 3.87 5.73 22.63
N LEU A 43 3.67 6.55 23.67
CA LEU A 43 2.53 6.42 24.57
C LEU A 43 1.20 6.54 23.79
N LEU A 44 1.09 7.52 22.92
CA LEU A 44 -0.06 7.72 22.04
C LEU A 44 -0.24 6.51 21.11
N SER A 45 0.82 6.09 20.43
CA SER A 45 0.80 4.99 19.46
C SER A 45 0.39 3.67 20.12
N PHE A 46 1.04 3.27 21.20
CA PHE A 46 0.73 2.02 21.89
C PHE A 46 -0.66 2.03 22.53
N SER A 47 -1.10 3.19 23.05
CA SER A 47 -2.44 3.34 23.59
C SER A 47 -3.51 3.16 22.51
N LEU A 48 -3.36 3.83 21.36
CA LEU A 48 -4.32 3.74 20.26
C LEU A 48 -4.30 2.37 19.56
N LEU A 49 -3.12 1.75 19.38
CA LEU A 49 -3.00 0.39 18.83
C LEU A 49 -3.64 -0.64 19.77
N THR A 50 -3.42 -0.53 21.08
CA THR A 50 -4.04 -1.43 22.07
C THR A 50 -5.55 -1.26 22.10
N LEU A 51 -6.03 -0.02 22.10
CA LEU A 51 -7.46 0.31 22.10
C LEU A 51 -8.15 -0.22 20.84
N SER A 52 -7.60 0.07 19.66
CA SER A 52 -8.17 -0.36 18.38
C SER A 52 -8.13 -1.88 18.22
N THR A 53 -7.08 -2.56 18.70
CA THR A 53 -6.98 -4.02 18.68
C THR A 53 -8.04 -4.67 19.59
N LYS A 54 -8.22 -4.17 20.80
CA LYS A 54 -9.26 -4.66 21.72
C LYS A 54 -10.65 -4.42 21.16
N TRP A 55 -10.89 -3.25 20.60
CA TRP A 55 -12.15 -2.92 19.93
C TRP A 55 -12.43 -3.85 18.75
N ALA A 56 -11.44 -4.13 17.92
CA ALA A 56 -11.60 -5.01 16.75
C ALA A 56 -11.87 -6.47 17.14
N ASN A 57 -11.35 -6.91 18.29
CA ASN A 57 -11.56 -8.26 18.85
C ASN A 57 -12.89 -8.45 19.60
N GLY A 58 -13.85 -7.52 19.49
CA GLY A 58 -15.17 -7.67 20.12
C GLY A 58 -15.34 -6.97 21.47
N GLY A 59 -14.30 -6.26 21.97
CA GLY A 59 -14.46 -5.30 23.04
C GLY A 59 -15.20 -4.08 22.53
N GLY A 60 -16.52 -3.99 22.72
CA GLY A 60 -17.29 -2.81 22.31
C GLY A 60 -16.64 -1.52 22.82
N LEU A 61 -16.63 -0.45 22.01
CA LEU A 61 -16.32 0.88 22.53
C LEU A 61 -17.25 1.14 23.73
N PRO A 62 -16.75 1.72 24.84
CA PRO A 62 -17.52 1.85 26.08
C PRO A 62 -18.54 3.00 25.99
N LEU A 63 -19.37 2.99 24.98
CA LEU A 63 -20.51 3.87 24.87
C LEU A 63 -21.76 3.06 25.24
N ARG A 64 -22.24 3.35 26.45
CA ARG A 64 -23.36 2.76 27.16
C ARG A 64 -24.45 2.19 26.24
N GLY A 65 -24.79 0.92 26.41
CA GLY A 65 -26.17 0.49 26.25
C GLY A 65 -26.48 -0.69 25.35
N LEU A 66 -25.52 -1.41 24.77
CA LEU A 66 -25.83 -2.64 24.01
C LEU A 66 -25.32 -3.86 24.76
N ARG A 67 -26.26 -4.61 25.34
CA ARG A 67 -26.02 -5.93 25.92
C ARG A 67 -25.57 -6.88 24.83
N ASP A 68 -24.44 -7.54 25.06
CA ASP A 68 -23.97 -8.69 24.28
C ASP A 68 -25.11 -9.71 24.16
N THR A 69 -25.51 -10.04 22.94
CA THR A 69 -26.47 -11.11 22.75
C THR A 69 -25.83 -12.45 23.08
N PRO A 70 -26.53 -13.37 23.75
CA PRO A 70 -25.98 -14.67 24.20
C PRO A 70 -25.44 -15.58 23.09
N LEU A 71 -25.71 -15.26 21.82
CA LEU A 71 -25.30 -16.03 20.64
C LEU A 71 -23.80 -15.84 20.26
N GLU A 72 -23.17 -14.71 20.62
CA GLU A 72 -21.76 -14.48 20.35
C GLU A 72 -20.80 -15.29 21.24
N LYS A 73 -21.28 -15.77 22.37
CA LYS A 73 -20.48 -16.62 23.31
C LYS A 73 -20.26 -18.06 22.83
N ARG A 74 -20.95 -18.53 21.81
CA ARG A 74 -20.87 -19.93 21.31
C ARG A 74 -20.03 -20.17 20.06
N SER A 75 -19.66 -19.14 19.33
CA SER A 75 -18.76 -19.29 18.18
C SER A 75 -17.33 -19.02 18.64
N GLY A 76 -16.42 -19.97 18.50
CA GLY A 76 -15.00 -19.98 18.88
C GLY A 76 -14.15 -18.72 18.67
N LEU A 77 -14.70 -17.54 18.92
CA LEU A 77 -14.09 -16.20 18.80
C LEU A 77 -12.88 -16.00 19.73
N LEU A 78 -12.76 -16.82 20.80
CA LEU A 78 -11.65 -16.71 21.75
C LEU A 78 -10.28 -17.09 21.16
N ASP A 79 -10.27 -17.89 20.08
CA ASP A 79 -9.01 -18.34 19.45
C ASP A 79 -8.46 -17.33 18.41
N HIS A 80 -9.28 -16.39 17.92
CA HIS A 80 -8.88 -15.39 16.92
C HIS A 80 -8.34 -14.07 17.52
N GLN A 81 -8.39 -13.87 18.84
CA GLN A 81 -7.90 -12.64 19.48
C GLN A 81 -6.38 -12.53 19.46
N LYS A 82 -5.69 -13.65 19.62
CA LYS A 82 -4.22 -13.70 19.61
C LYS A 82 -3.60 -13.33 18.26
N PRO A 83 -4.08 -13.86 17.11
CA PRO A 83 -3.52 -13.52 15.80
C PRO A 83 -3.54 -12.03 15.48
N LEU A 84 -4.66 -11.33 15.71
CA LEU A 84 -4.73 -9.89 15.43
C LEU A 84 -3.72 -9.08 16.24
N ALA A 85 -3.56 -9.39 17.53
CA ALA A 85 -2.58 -8.71 18.35
C ALA A 85 -1.14 -8.91 17.81
N TRP A 86 -0.79 -10.14 17.44
CA TRP A 86 0.51 -10.43 16.80
C TRP A 86 0.70 -9.71 15.48
N MET A 87 -0.33 -9.67 14.62
CA MET A 87 -0.27 -8.93 13.36
C MET A 87 0.01 -7.44 13.60
N VAL A 88 -0.69 -6.81 14.57
CA VAL A 88 -0.49 -5.40 14.91
C VAL A 88 0.91 -5.15 15.46
N ILE A 89 1.38 -6.00 16.38
CA ILE A 89 2.73 -5.91 16.95
C ILE A 89 3.78 -6.03 15.83
N LEU A 90 3.67 -7.05 14.99
CA LEU A 90 4.62 -7.26 13.90
C LEU A 90 4.53 -6.14 12.85
N ALA A 91 3.31 -5.71 12.49
CA ALA A 91 3.11 -4.61 11.55
C ALA A 91 3.78 -3.32 12.02
N PHE A 92 3.66 -2.99 13.30
CA PHE A 92 4.34 -1.83 13.89
C PHE A 92 5.85 -2.04 13.99
N THR A 93 6.27 -3.14 14.64
CA THR A 93 7.69 -3.37 14.95
C THR A 93 8.54 -3.50 13.69
N LEU A 94 8.11 -4.27 12.69
CA LEU A 94 8.87 -4.46 11.47
C LEU A 94 9.04 -3.15 10.68
N ARG A 95 8.00 -2.32 10.61
CA ARG A 95 8.06 -1.01 9.95
C ARG A 95 8.91 -0.03 10.73
N PHE A 96 8.70 0.06 12.03
CA PHE A 96 9.42 1.00 12.89
C PHE A 96 10.91 0.64 12.98
N VAL A 97 11.23 -0.62 13.35
CA VAL A 97 12.63 -1.08 13.45
C VAL A 97 13.29 -1.07 12.07
N GLY A 98 12.60 -1.53 11.03
CA GLY A 98 13.09 -1.46 9.65
C GLY A 98 13.39 -0.01 9.23
N GLY A 99 12.52 0.93 9.56
CA GLY A 99 12.73 2.36 9.28
C GLY A 99 13.92 2.95 10.04
N VAL A 100 14.04 2.67 11.33
CA VAL A 100 15.20 3.12 12.15
C VAL A 100 16.50 2.51 11.62
N VAL A 101 16.50 1.22 11.32
CA VAL A 101 17.69 0.54 10.75
C VAL A 101 18.06 1.14 9.39
N THR A 102 17.09 1.39 8.51
CA THR A 102 17.33 2.01 7.20
C THR A 102 17.89 3.42 7.38
N TYR A 103 17.28 4.24 8.24
CA TYR A 103 17.73 5.60 8.52
C TYR A 103 19.19 5.67 9.02
N LEU A 104 19.57 4.75 9.91
CA LEU A 104 20.93 4.71 10.46
C LEU A 104 21.94 4.04 9.52
N ALA A 105 21.51 3.10 8.69
CA ALA A 105 22.41 2.32 7.84
C ALA A 105 22.71 3.01 6.50
N LEU A 106 21.79 3.78 5.93
CA LEU A 106 21.98 4.43 4.62
C LEU A 106 23.17 5.40 4.59
N PRO A 107 23.41 6.26 5.58
CA PRO A 107 24.58 7.15 5.59
C PRO A 107 25.92 6.40 5.56
N VAL A 108 25.95 5.15 6.08
CA VAL A 108 27.18 4.34 6.19
C VAL A 108 27.35 3.38 5.02
N TYR A 109 26.26 2.71 4.61
CA TYR A 109 26.29 1.62 3.63
C TYR A 109 25.61 1.96 2.31
N GLY A 110 24.95 3.12 2.20
CA GLY A 110 24.33 3.64 0.99
C GLY A 110 25.35 4.25 0.01
N TYR A 111 24.86 4.95 -1.00
CA TYR A 111 25.69 5.70 -1.95
C TYR A 111 26.04 7.06 -1.33
N VAL A 112 27.34 7.30 -1.13
CA VAL A 112 27.86 8.49 -0.41
C VAL A 112 27.59 9.78 -1.18
N ASP A 113 27.54 9.70 -2.52
CA ASP A 113 27.28 10.87 -3.39
C ASP A 113 25.79 11.21 -3.51
N ASP A 114 24.91 10.45 -2.86
CA ASP A 114 23.47 10.65 -2.84
C ASP A 114 23.08 11.39 -1.54
N GLU A 115 22.63 12.62 -1.68
CA GLU A 115 22.26 13.49 -0.55
C GLU A 115 21.13 12.89 0.29
N ASP A 116 20.14 12.21 -0.33
CA ASP A 116 19.02 11.60 0.37
C ASP A 116 19.50 10.46 1.28
N GLN A 117 20.40 9.60 0.76
CA GLN A 117 20.94 8.48 1.52
C GLN A 117 21.88 8.94 2.62
N SER A 118 22.68 9.98 2.35
CA SER A 118 23.57 10.60 3.35
C SER A 118 22.76 11.21 4.51
N ALA A 119 21.53 11.65 4.26
CA ALA A 119 20.59 12.11 5.26
C ALA A 119 19.74 10.97 5.91
N GLY A 120 19.93 9.71 5.47
CA GLY A 120 19.24 8.53 6.00
C GLY A 120 17.88 8.21 5.35
N PHE A 121 17.55 8.83 4.23
CA PHE A 121 16.27 8.62 3.55
C PHE A 121 16.40 7.66 2.36
N ALA A 122 15.44 6.73 2.26
CA ALA A 122 15.34 5.80 1.14
C ALA A 122 14.60 6.39 -0.08
N TYR A 123 13.89 7.50 0.10
CA TYR A 123 13.08 8.15 -0.92
C TYR A 123 13.34 9.66 -0.93
N THR A 124 13.67 10.19 -2.09
CA THR A 124 13.89 11.64 -2.33
C THR A 124 12.69 12.49 -1.91
N ASP A 125 11.47 12.03 -2.22
CA ASP A 125 10.24 12.73 -1.82
C ASP A 125 10.08 12.83 -0.31
N ALA A 126 10.53 11.80 0.44
CA ALA A 126 10.50 11.83 1.89
C ALA A 126 11.47 12.86 2.44
N HIS A 127 12.72 12.86 1.96
CA HIS A 127 13.76 13.79 2.37
C HIS A 127 13.37 15.25 2.10
N ARG A 128 12.99 15.57 0.87
CA ARG A 128 12.60 16.93 0.47
C ARG A 128 11.41 17.47 1.26
N ARG A 129 10.39 16.63 1.46
CA ARG A 129 9.22 17.01 2.27
C ARG A 129 9.57 17.21 3.73
N ASP A 130 10.42 16.35 4.26
CA ASP A 130 10.89 16.41 5.64
C ASP A 130 11.70 17.68 5.92
N ALA A 131 12.62 18.02 5.03
CA ALA A 131 13.39 19.26 5.08
C ALA A 131 12.48 20.51 5.04
N GLN A 132 11.52 20.55 4.10
CA GLN A 132 10.56 21.66 4.02
C GLN A 132 9.64 21.73 5.26
N ALA A 133 9.26 20.59 5.83
CA ALA A 133 8.47 20.57 7.06
C ALA A 133 9.27 21.13 8.26
N TRP A 134 10.57 20.84 8.32
CA TRP A 134 11.45 21.41 9.31
C TRP A 134 11.65 22.92 9.11
N ASP A 135 11.85 23.39 7.87
CA ASP A 135 11.97 24.82 7.55
C ASP A 135 10.70 25.58 7.97
N LEU A 136 9.52 25.03 7.67
CA LEU A 136 8.26 25.63 8.11
C LEU A 136 8.11 25.58 9.64
N ALA A 137 8.51 24.48 10.27
CA ALA A 137 8.41 24.33 11.73
C ALA A 137 9.30 25.31 12.50
N SER A 138 10.50 25.59 11.99
CA SER A 138 11.49 26.50 12.59
C SER A 138 11.26 27.98 12.26
N SER A 139 10.36 28.27 11.32
CA SER A 139 9.97 29.63 10.95
C SER A 139 8.83 30.18 11.83
N ASP A 140 8.61 31.52 11.80
CA ASP A 140 7.45 32.16 12.41
C ASP A 140 6.18 32.04 11.55
N LEU A 141 6.26 31.42 10.38
CA LEU A 141 5.14 31.28 9.47
C LEU A 141 4.06 30.34 10.05
N PRO A 142 2.78 30.59 9.77
CA PRO A 142 1.71 29.73 10.22
C PRO A 142 1.74 28.39 9.47
N ILE A 143 1.32 27.30 10.12
CA ILE A 143 1.38 25.94 9.56
C ILE A 143 0.59 25.80 8.26
N TYR A 144 -0.48 26.57 8.05
CA TYR A 144 -1.24 26.52 6.79
C TYR A 144 -0.45 27.02 5.56
N ASP A 145 0.70 27.65 5.73
CA ASP A 145 1.61 27.99 4.63
C ASP A 145 2.21 26.76 3.94
N ALA A 146 2.11 25.57 4.58
CA ALA A 146 2.36 24.28 3.93
C ALA A 146 1.60 24.09 2.61
N PHE A 147 0.47 24.77 2.43
CA PHE A 147 -0.34 24.72 1.21
C PHE A 147 0.04 25.78 0.17
N ASN A 148 1.06 26.61 0.44
CA ASN A 148 1.56 27.63 -0.47
C ASN A 148 2.57 27.04 -1.46
N LYS A 149 2.77 27.74 -2.60
CA LYS A 149 3.73 27.34 -3.64
C LYS A 149 5.17 27.23 -3.17
N THR A 150 5.54 27.93 -2.11
CA THR A 150 6.89 27.87 -1.50
C THR A 150 7.24 26.47 -0.99
N TYR A 151 6.23 25.69 -0.59
CA TYR A 151 6.37 24.33 -0.06
C TYR A 151 5.80 23.29 -1.03
N ALA A 152 6.10 23.43 -2.33
CA ALA A 152 5.47 22.68 -3.44
C ALA A 152 5.86 21.21 -3.51
N TYR A 153 6.93 20.74 -2.84
CA TYR A 153 7.36 19.34 -2.92
C TYR A 153 6.32 18.34 -2.36
N ASP A 154 5.46 18.76 -1.44
CA ASP A 154 4.36 17.89 -0.99
C ASP A 154 3.11 17.99 -1.87
N GLN A 155 3.17 18.50 -3.07
CA GLN A 155 2.05 18.65 -4.03
C GLN A 155 0.73 19.16 -3.42
N TYR A 156 0.32 18.66 -2.26
CA TYR A 156 -0.97 18.93 -1.58
C TYR A 156 -0.84 19.56 -0.21
N GLY A 157 0.36 19.61 0.38
CA GLY A 157 0.66 20.29 1.63
C GLY A 157 0.21 19.58 2.92
N GLY A 158 -0.66 18.59 2.83
CA GLY A 158 -1.27 17.99 4.03
C GLY A 158 -0.31 17.23 4.93
N LEU A 159 0.56 16.37 4.37
CA LEU A 159 1.55 15.64 5.16
C LEU A 159 2.66 16.59 5.64
N LEU A 160 3.04 17.58 4.82
CA LEU A 160 4.02 18.60 5.20
C LEU A 160 3.51 19.41 6.41
N ALA A 161 2.25 19.86 6.39
CA ALA A 161 1.63 20.57 7.51
C ALA A 161 1.64 19.73 8.79
N PHE A 162 1.28 18.43 8.67
CA PHE A 162 1.30 17.52 9.81
C PHE A 162 2.72 17.30 10.34
N SER A 163 3.71 17.13 9.46
CA SER A 163 5.12 16.97 9.84
C SER A 163 5.66 18.24 10.53
N ALA A 164 5.34 19.42 9.99
CA ALA A 164 5.71 20.69 10.59
C ALA A 164 5.07 20.90 11.98
N LEU A 165 3.82 20.47 12.19
CA LEU A 165 3.19 20.47 13.52
C LEU A 165 3.97 19.58 14.51
N VAL A 166 4.35 18.37 14.09
CA VAL A 166 5.12 17.46 14.95
C VAL A 166 6.45 18.10 15.34
N TYR A 167 7.20 18.66 14.40
CA TYR A 167 8.49 19.30 14.68
C TYR A 167 8.33 20.53 15.56
N ARG A 168 7.42 21.43 15.24
CA ARG A 168 7.24 22.70 15.97
C ARG A 168 6.92 22.48 17.45
N TYR A 169 6.12 21.46 17.79
CA TYR A 169 5.65 21.25 19.16
C TYR A 169 6.35 20.14 19.92
N LEU A 170 6.88 19.12 19.23
CA LEU A 170 7.53 17.98 19.89
C LEU A 170 9.05 17.97 19.73
N SER A 171 9.61 18.76 18.81
CA SER A 171 11.04 18.83 18.56
C SER A 171 11.49 20.25 18.18
N PRO A 172 11.19 21.30 18.99
CA PRO A 172 11.45 22.67 18.63
C PRO A 172 12.94 23.05 18.60
N ASP A 173 13.79 22.24 19.20
CA ASP A 173 15.23 22.52 19.38
C ASP A 173 16.08 22.00 18.22
N VAL A 174 15.69 20.87 17.60
CA VAL A 174 16.47 20.23 16.54
C VAL A 174 15.58 19.35 15.66
N HIS A 175 16.00 19.16 14.42
CA HIS A 175 15.36 18.27 13.46
C HIS A 175 15.50 16.80 13.87
N ARG A 176 14.37 16.08 14.09
CA ARG A 176 14.33 14.65 14.50
C ARG A 176 13.45 13.82 13.56
N PRO A 177 13.96 13.43 12.37
CA PRO A 177 13.20 12.68 11.36
C PRO A 177 12.61 11.35 11.87
N LEU A 178 13.24 10.70 12.85
CA LEU A 178 12.73 9.45 13.43
C LEU A 178 11.35 9.60 14.10
N MET A 179 10.90 10.81 14.45
CA MET A 179 9.53 11.06 14.89
C MET A 179 8.50 10.78 13.79
N LEU A 180 8.82 11.15 12.54
CA LEU A 180 7.94 10.88 11.40
C LEU A 180 7.99 9.42 10.98
N VAL A 181 9.14 8.75 11.10
CA VAL A 181 9.28 7.29 10.90
C VAL A 181 8.38 6.54 11.89
N LEU A 182 8.40 6.94 13.17
CA LEU A 182 7.52 6.37 14.20
C LEU A 182 6.03 6.55 13.86
N LEU A 183 5.63 7.75 13.45
CA LEU A 183 4.25 8.06 13.08
C LEU A 183 3.80 7.32 11.82
N SER A 184 4.67 7.17 10.81
CA SER A 184 4.39 6.38 9.62
C SER A 184 4.17 4.90 9.95
N ALA A 185 5.04 4.32 10.77
CA ALA A 185 4.89 2.94 11.25
C ALA A 185 3.61 2.75 12.07
N PHE A 186 3.28 3.72 12.93
CA PHE A 186 2.05 3.74 13.71
C PHE A 186 0.81 3.78 12.81
N MET A 187 0.73 4.70 11.84
CA MET A 187 -0.41 4.82 10.94
C MET A 187 -0.60 3.54 10.11
N ALA A 188 0.48 2.97 9.57
CA ALA A 188 0.41 1.69 8.88
C ALA A 188 -0.12 0.57 9.76
N ALA A 189 0.32 0.46 11.01
CA ALA A 189 -0.16 -0.55 11.94
C ALA A 189 -1.61 -0.32 12.39
N LEU A 190 -2.02 0.95 12.54
CA LEU A 190 -3.38 1.34 12.93
C LEU A 190 -4.44 0.95 11.87
N ALA A 191 -4.06 0.86 10.61
CA ALA A 191 -4.95 0.36 9.56
C ALA A 191 -5.47 -1.07 9.84
N LEU A 192 -4.65 -1.91 10.48
CA LEU A 192 -4.89 -3.35 10.57
C LEU A 192 -6.12 -3.73 11.42
N PRO A 193 -6.38 -3.17 12.62
CA PRO A 193 -7.61 -3.43 13.36
C PRO A 193 -8.88 -3.08 12.59
N PHE A 194 -8.87 -2.00 11.82
CA PHE A 194 -10.01 -1.56 11.00
C PHE A 194 -10.19 -2.48 9.78
N LEU A 195 -9.11 -2.81 9.08
CA LEU A 195 -9.09 -3.80 8.00
C LEU A 195 -9.65 -5.14 8.49
N TRP A 196 -9.13 -5.66 9.62
CA TRP A 196 -9.58 -6.89 10.22
C TRP A 196 -11.08 -6.89 10.49
N LYS A 197 -11.57 -5.84 11.18
CA LYS A 197 -12.98 -5.76 11.57
C LYS A 197 -13.90 -5.66 10.36
N ALA A 198 -13.57 -4.81 9.40
CA ALA A 198 -14.34 -4.66 8.16
C ALA A 198 -14.37 -5.96 7.34
N THR A 199 -13.20 -6.58 7.16
CA THR A 199 -13.04 -7.82 6.38
C THR A 199 -13.74 -9.00 7.06
N ASN A 200 -13.62 -9.12 8.38
CA ASN A 200 -14.29 -10.17 9.15
C ASN A 200 -15.81 -10.05 9.07
N GLN A 201 -16.35 -8.83 9.18
CA GLN A 201 -17.79 -8.56 9.09
C GLN A 201 -18.33 -8.85 7.68
N GLN A 202 -17.57 -8.56 6.64
CA GLN A 202 -18.03 -8.66 5.25
C GLN A 202 -17.80 -10.05 4.65
N TRP A 203 -16.65 -10.67 4.88
CA TRP A 203 -16.23 -11.91 4.22
C TRP A 203 -15.88 -13.05 5.19
N GLY A 204 -15.87 -12.77 6.49
CA GLY A 204 -15.61 -13.77 7.53
C GLY A 204 -14.16 -13.85 7.98
N ALA A 205 -13.96 -14.57 9.09
CA ALA A 205 -12.70 -14.62 9.83
C ALA A 205 -11.51 -15.18 9.01
N LYS A 206 -11.75 -16.15 8.11
CA LYS A 206 -10.67 -16.73 7.31
C LYS A 206 -10.05 -15.72 6.34
N VAL A 207 -10.90 -14.93 5.67
CA VAL A 207 -10.44 -13.87 4.75
C VAL A 207 -9.76 -12.75 5.54
N ALA A 208 -10.33 -12.37 6.69
CA ALA A 208 -9.71 -11.37 7.58
C ALA A 208 -8.32 -11.81 8.05
N LEU A 209 -8.17 -13.08 8.44
CA LEU A 209 -6.89 -13.66 8.88
C LEU A 209 -5.85 -13.62 7.75
N ALA A 210 -6.20 -14.10 6.58
CA ALA A 210 -5.30 -14.13 5.43
C ALA A 210 -4.90 -12.71 4.99
N SER A 211 -5.88 -11.81 4.82
CA SER A 211 -5.64 -10.41 4.43
C SER A 211 -4.80 -9.67 5.47
N GLY A 212 -5.06 -9.90 6.76
CA GLY A 212 -4.31 -9.29 7.85
C GLY A 212 -2.83 -9.70 7.87
N TRP A 213 -2.52 -10.99 7.65
CA TRP A 213 -1.14 -11.45 7.56
C TRP A 213 -0.42 -10.94 6.32
N ILE A 214 -1.09 -10.94 5.16
CA ILE A 214 -0.54 -10.34 3.94
C ILE A 214 -0.23 -8.85 4.17
N TYR A 215 -1.17 -8.12 4.76
CA TYR A 215 -0.97 -6.70 5.09
C TYR A 215 0.19 -6.48 6.07
N ALA A 216 0.29 -7.30 7.11
CA ALA A 216 1.31 -7.13 8.14
C ALA A 216 2.74 -7.39 7.62
N LEU A 217 2.90 -8.35 6.67
CA LEU A 217 4.22 -8.89 6.31
C LEU A 217 4.68 -8.51 4.89
N TYR A 218 3.88 -7.83 4.07
CA TYR A 218 4.26 -7.50 2.69
C TYR A 218 5.48 -6.55 2.66
N PRO A 219 6.63 -6.97 2.06
CA PRO A 219 7.90 -6.25 2.19
C PRO A 219 7.89 -4.80 1.69
N GLU A 220 7.23 -4.53 0.55
CA GLU A 220 7.11 -3.15 0.04
C GLU A 220 6.41 -2.24 1.07
N SER A 221 5.37 -2.77 1.74
CA SER A 221 4.68 -2.01 2.77
C SER A 221 5.50 -1.85 4.06
N LEU A 222 6.47 -2.73 4.31
CA LEU A 222 7.39 -2.58 5.44
C LEU A 222 8.34 -1.41 5.18
N LEU A 223 8.94 -1.34 3.99
CA LEU A 223 9.83 -0.26 3.61
C LEU A 223 9.11 1.10 3.61
N LEU A 224 7.97 1.21 2.92
CA LEU A 224 7.18 2.45 2.88
C LEU A 224 6.65 2.86 4.25
N GLY A 225 6.21 1.87 5.06
CA GLY A 225 5.74 2.10 6.42
C GLY A 225 6.83 2.52 7.40
N GLY A 226 8.10 2.17 7.11
CA GLY A 226 9.29 2.60 7.83
C GLY A 226 9.91 3.91 7.31
N SER A 227 9.29 4.55 6.32
CA SER A 227 9.74 5.81 5.73
C SER A 227 8.73 6.91 5.98
N ALA A 228 9.15 8.17 5.98
CA ALA A 228 8.28 9.34 6.16
C ALA A 228 7.45 9.63 4.90
N MET A 229 6.75 8.61 4.38
CA MET A 229 5.98 8.63 3.14
C MET A 229 4.48 8.77 3.37
N ARG A 230 3.70 9.10 2.31
CA ARG A 230 2.23 9.28 2.38
C ARG A 230 1.46 7.96 2.43
N GLU A 231 2.01 6.89 1.86
CA GLU A 231 1.35 5.60 1.68
C GLU A 231 0.84 4.98 3.00
N PRO A 232 1.58 4.99 4.12
CA PRO A 232 1.08 4.52 5.42
C PRO A 232 -0.21 5.20 5.88
N TYR A 233 -0.31 6.49 5.63
CA TYR A 233 -1.50 7.28 5.96
C TYR A 233 -2.67 6.95 5.04
N PHE A 234 -2.42 6.74 3.73
CA PHE A 234 -3.44 6.27 2.79
C PHE A 234 -4.04 4.94 3.23
N TRP A 235 -3.22 4.00 3.70
CA TRP A 235 -3.71 2.71 4.17
C TRP A 235 -4.58 2.85 5.42
N ALA A 236 -4.18 3.69 6.37
CA ALA A 236 -4.97 3.95 7.57
C ALA A 236 -6.33 4.59 7.24
N PHE A 237 -6.31 5.65 6.46
CA PHE A 237 -7.53 6.35 6.07
C PHE A 237 -8.44 5.50 5.17
N SER A 238 -7.87 4.69 4.27
CA SER A 238 -8.64 3.70 3.49
C SER A 238 -9.28 2.64 4.39
N ALA A 239 -8.58 2.17 5.43
CA ALA A 239 -9.14 1.22 6.39
C ALA A 239 -10.26 1.84 7.23
N PHE A 240 -10.14 3.11 7.63
CA PHE A 240 -11.20 3.85 8.33
C PHE A 240 -12.43 4.01 7.44
N ALA A 241 -12.23 4.43 6.18
CA ALA A 241 -13.30 4.56 5.21
C ALA A 241 -13.98 3.22 4.93
N LEU A 242 -13.20 2.15 4.72
CA LEU A 242 -13.71 0.79 4.51
C LEU A 242 -14.58 0.33 5.69
N TRP A 243 -14.08 0.45 6.92
CA TRP A 243 -14.85 0.03 8.08
C TRP A 243 -16.11 0.86 8.27
N GLY A 244 -16.03 2.17 8.15
CA GLY A 244 -17.17 3.07 8.21
C GLY A 244 -18.23 2.71 7.17
N PHE A 245 -17.81 2.40 5.94
CA PHE A 245 -18.68 2.01 4.85
C PHE A 245 -19.32 0.63 5.07
N VAL A 246 -18.55 -0.41 5.40
CA VAL A 246 -19.07 -1.77 5.65
C VAL A 246 -20.10 -1.75 6.78
N ASN A 247 -19.82 -1.02 7.83
CA ASN A 247 -20.74 -0.87 8.94
C ASN A 247 -22.00 -0.05 8.54
N PHE A 248 -21.88 0.90 7.61
CA PHE A 248 -23.02 1.66 7.06
C PHE A 248 -23.92 0.78 6.17
N VAL A 249 -23.35 -0.06 5.31
CA VAL A 249 -24.13 -0.88 4.34
C VAL A 249 -24.82 -2.08 5.02
N ASN A 250 -24.18 -2.72 6.01
CA ASN A 250 -24.68 -3.95 6.63
C ASN A 250 -25.69 -3.73 7.77
N ARG A 251 -26.32 -2.57 7.88
CA ARG A 251 -27.18 -2.21 9.00
C ARG A 251 -28.61 -2.71 8.91
N THR A 252 -29.16 -3.00 10.10
CA THR A 252 -30.59 -3.09 10.35
C THR A 252 -31.13 -1.72 10.79
N PRO A 253 -32.39 -1.37 10.43
CA PRO A 253 -32.95 -0.01 10.62
C PRO A 253 -33.05 0.55 12.04
N ILE A 254 -32.73 -0.23 13.06
CA ILE A 254 -33.08 0.05 14.48
C ILE A 254 -31.95 0.78 15.26
N GLN A 255 -30.75 1.00 14.68
CA GLN A 255 -29.59 1.51 15.44
C GLN A 255 -29.11 2.89 14.97
N SER A 256 -29.73 3.97 15.45
CA SER A 256 -29.41 5.35 15.05
C SER A 256 -28.00 5.84 15.49
N GLN A 257 -27.53 5.45 16.69
CA GLN A 257 -26.22 5.90 17.18
C GLN A 257 -25.03 5.29 16.41
N GLU A 258 -25.10 4.03 16.05
CA GLU A 258 -24.05 3.39 15.24
C GLU A 258 -23.97 4.02 13.84
N THR A 259 -25.04 4.68 13.37
CA THR A 259 -25.05 5.41 12.10
C THR A 259 -24.12 6.61 12.12
N LEU A 260 -24.10 7.35 13.21
CA LEU A 260 -23.21 8.52 13.34
C LEU A 260 -21.74 8.10 13.33
N TYR A 261 -21.38 7.07 14.13
CA TYR A 261 -19.97 6.59 14.18
C TYR A 261 -19.47 6.11 12.80
N SER A 262 -20.29 5.37 12.06
CA SER A 262 -19.92 4.91 10.74
C SER A 262 -19.67 6.06 9.76
N ARG A 263 -20.54 7.09 9.80
CA ARG A 263 -20.37 8.29 8.99
C ARG A 263 -19.12 9.07 9.37
N VAL A 264 -18.85 9.19 10.68
CA VAL A 264 -17.63 9.87 11.18
C VAL A 264 -16.37 9.15 10.68
N TRP A 265 -16.28 7.82 10.79
CA TRP A 265 -15.10 7.09 10.30
C TRP A 265 -14.98 7.14 8.79
N LEU A 266 -16.08 7.07 8.05
CA LEU A 266 -16.07 7.26 6.61
C LEU A 266 -15.58 8.67 6.24
N ALA A 267 -16.10 9.70 6.91
CA ALA A 267 -15.69 11.09 6.69
C ALA A 267 -14.23 11.34 7.06
N LEU A 268 -13.75 10.78 8.19
CA LEU A 268 -12.35 10.85 8.59
C LEU A 268 -11.43 10.16 7.57
N GLY A 269 -11.84 8.99 7.07
CA GLY A 269 -11.07 8.27 6.05
C GLY A 269 -10.97 9.05 4.74
N ILE A 270 -12.10 9.50 4.20
CA ILE A 270 -12.12 10.27 2.94
C ILE A 270 -11.47 11.65 3.14
N GLY A 271 -11.78 12.36 4.22
CA GLY A 271 -11.20 13.67 4.53
C GLY A 271 -9.69 13.63 4.72
N GLY A 272 -9.18 12.60 5.44
CA GLY A 272 -7.75 12.41 5.60
C GLY A 272 -7.04 12.12 4.27
N MET A 273 -7.65 11.31 3.39
CA MET A 273 -7.10 11.09 2.05
C MET A 273 -7.14 12.35 1.19
N LEU A 274 -8.21 13.16 1.26
CA LEU A 274 -8.32 14.43 0.53
C LEU A 274 -7.19 15.41 0.90
N LEU A 275 -6.82 15.48 2.18
CA LEU A 275 -5.72 16.33 2.64
C LEU A 275 -4.35 15.89 2.11
N LEU A 276 -4.18 14.57 1.87
CA LEU A 276 -2.91 14.01 1.43
C LEU A 276 -2.82 13.82 -0.08
N SER A 277 -3.92 13.42 -0.73
CA SER A 277 -4.04 13.24 -2.19
C SER A 277 -5.50 13.11 -2.61
N PRO A 278 -6.09 14.11 -3.26
CA PRO A 278 -7.44 14.03 -3.80
C PRO A 278 -7.68 12.87 -4.77
N ILE A 279 -6.64 12.44 -5.50
CA ILE A 279 -6.70 11.31 -6.44
C ILE A 279 -6.96 10.00 -5.70
N VAL A 280 -6.28 9.78 -4.58
CA VAL A 280 -6.46 8.57 -3.76
C VAL A 280 -7.84 8.56 -3.10
N ALA A 281 -8.29 9.72 -2.63
CA ALA A 281 -9.66 9.87 -2.12
C ALA A 281 -10.70 9.54 -3.20
N LEU A 282 -10.52 10.06 -4.42
CA LEU A 282 -11.39 9.77 -5.56
C LEU A 282 -11.43 8.29 -5.91
N ALA A 283 -10.25 7.63 -6.01
CA ALA A 283 -10.16 6.21 -6.27
C ALA A 283 -10.92 5.39 -5.20
N THR A 284 -10.76 5.76 -3.92
CA THR A 284 -11.49 5.12 -2.82
C THR A 284 -13.00 5.36 -2.91
N ILE A 285 -13.44 6.57 -3.23
CA ILE A 285 -14.86 6.89 -3.45
C ILE A 285 -15.42 6.02 -4.58
N ILE A 286 -14.73 5.90 -5.70
CA ILE A 286 -15.15 5.05 -6.83
C ILE A 286 -15.32 3.59 -6.38
N ILE A 287 -14.37 3.06 -5.61
CA ILE A 287 -14.46 1.70 -5.07
C ILE A 287 -15.73 1.53 -4.21
N LEU A 288 -15.95 2.45 -3.27
CA LEU A 288 -17.06 2.36 -2.32
C LEU A 288 -18.41 2.60 -2.97
N VAL A 289 -18.52 3.52 -3.91
CA VAL A 289 -19.74 3.81 -4.66
C VAL A 289 -20.13 2.62 -5.56
N GLY A 290 -19.17 2.05 -6.29
CA GLY A 290 -19.40 0.83 -7.08
C GLY A 290 -19.81 -0.35 -6.19
N TRP A 291 -19.21 -0.51 -5.02
CA TRP A 291 -19.62 -1.50 -4.04
C TRP A 291 -21.05 -1.28 -3.55
N PHE A 292 -21.40 -0.05 -3.15
CA PHE A 292 -22.75 0.30 -2.72
C PHE A 292 -23.79 -0.05 -3.79
N TYR A 293 -23.50 0.31 -5.04
CA TYR A 293 -24.36 0.02 -6.18
C TYR A 293 -24.60 -1.50 -6.36
N ILE A 294 -23.53 -2.30 -6.33
CA ILE A 294 -23.59 -3.76 -6.46
C ILE A 294 -24.39 -4.39 -5.31
N SER A 295 -24.21 -3.88 -4.08
CA SER A 295 -24.88 -4.40 -2.88
C SER A 295 -26.35 -4.03 -2.80
N SER A 296 -26.76 -2.93 -3.40
CA SER A 296 -28.15 -2.43 -3.37
C SER A 296 -29.12 -3.21 -4.25
N GLY A 297 -28.65 -4.26 -4.93
CA GLY A 297 -29.52 -5.17 -5.73
C GLY A 297 -30.15 -4.55 -6.98
N HIS A 298 -29.80 -3.32 -7.32
CA HIS A 298 -30.30 -2.65 -8.52
C HIS A 298 -29.69 -3.32 -9.77
N GLY A 299 -30.49 -4.12 -10.46
CA GLY A 299 -30.07 -4.79 -11.70
C GLY A 299 -29.87 -3.83 -12.90
N ARG A 300 -30.19 -2.56 -12.74
CA ARG A 300 -29.97 -1.51 -13.75
C ARG A 300 -29.08 -0.42 -13.17
N VAL A 301 -28.07 -0.02 -13.93
CA VAL A 301 -27.21 1.13 -13.61
C VAL A 301 -28.12 2.35 -13.47
N SER A 302 -28.19 2.93 -12.27
CA SER A 302 -28.81 4.25 -12.14
C SER A 302 -27.95 5.24 -12.91
N TRP A 303 -28.51 5.81 -13.97
CA TRP A 303 -27.83 6.85 -14.77
C TRP A 303 -27.32 8.01 -13.89
N TRP A 304 -28.06 8.32 -12.81
CA TRP A 304 -27.66 9.33 -11.84
C TRP A 304 -26.37 8.96 -11.09
N LEU A 305 -26.19 7.68 -10.76
CA LEU A 305 -24.96 7.21 -10.12
C LEU A 305 -23.79 7.23 -11.10
N ALA A 306 -24.01 6.80 -12.35
CA ALA A 306 -22.99 6.91 -13.40
C ALA A 306 -22.62 8.38 -13.64
N ILE A 307 -23.58 9.28 -13.73
CA ILE A 307 -23.36 10.73 -13.84
C ILE A 307 -22.60 11.24 -12.61
N ALA A 308 -22.99 10.86 -11.39
CA ALA A 308 -22.28 11.29 -10.17
C ALA A 308 -20.82 10.83 -10.16
N VAL A 309 -20.53 9.59 -10.55
CA VAL A 309 -19.16 9.07 -10.68
C VAL A 309 -18.39 9.85 -11.74
N VAL A 310 -18.98 10.11 -12.90
CA VAL A 310 -18.35 10.91 -13.97
C VAL A 310 -18.12 12.35 -13.50
N VAL A 311 -19.08 12.98 -12.82
CA VAL A 311 -18.91 14.33 -12.28
C VAL A 311 -17.81 14.39 -11.22
N VAL A 312 -17.76 13.42 -10.31
CA VAL A 312 -16.70 13.31 -9.30
C VAL A 312 -15.35 13.05 -9.97
N PHE A 313 -15.30 12.22 -11.00
CA PHE A 313 -14.08 11.97 -11.79
C PHE A 313 -13.60 13.23 -12.52
N ILE A 314 -14.50 13.94 -13.20
CA ILE A 314 -14.17 15.21 -13.87
C ILE A 314 -13.74 16.27 -12.86
N ALA A 315 -14.43 16.40 -11.72
CA ALA A 315 -14.03 17.31 -10.64
C ALA A 315 -12.64 16.95 -10.09
N GLY A 316 -12.36 15.65 -9.92
CA GLY A 316 -11.04 15.15 -9.52
C GLY A 316 -9.96 15.49 -10.56
N LEU A 317 -10.26 15.38 -11.85
CA LEU A 317 -9.35 15.80 -12.92
C LEU A 317 -9.11 17.32 -12.91
N PHE A 318 -10.13 18.13 -12.65
CA PHE A 318 -9.97 19.58 -12.51
C PHE A 318 -9.12 19.94 -11.28
N LEU A 319 -9.32 19.27 -10.15
CA LEU A 319 -8.49 19.45 -8.95
C LEU A 319 -7.05 19.03 -9.19
N LEU A 320 -6.84 17.92 -9.90
CA LEU A 320 -5.53 17.46 -10.34
C LEU A 320 -4.88 18.48 -11.28
N SER A 321 -5.64 18.98 -12.27
CA SER A 321 -5.21 20.02 -13.17
C SER A 321 -4.72 21.26 -12.44
N SER A 322 -5.53 21.75 -11.49
CA SER A 322 -5.16 22.94 -10.71
C SER A 322 -3.95 22.73 -9.80
N ALA A 323 -3.76 21.51 -9.30
CA ALA A 323 -2.59 21.15 -8.50
C ALA A 323 -1.31 21.05 -9.36
N LEU A 324 -1.43 20.53 -10.59
CA LEU A 324 -0.33 20.40 -11.55
C LEU A 324 0.03 21.75 -12.19
N ASP A 325 -0.96 22.60 -12.48
CA ASP A 325 -0.71 23.99 -12.92
C ASP A 325 0.05 24.82 -11.87
N ARG A 326 -0.14 24.52 -10.58
CA ARG A 326 0.64 25.17 -9.51
C ARG A 326 2.12 24.82 -9.58
N ASN A 327 2.47 23.64 -10.06
CA ASN A 327 3.84 23.15 -10.15
C ASN A 327 4.51 23.44 -11.50
N GLY A 328 3.79 24.00 -12.49
CA GLY A 328 4.33 24.40 -13.81
C GLY A 328 4.73 23.25 -14.73
N GLU A 329 4.57 21.98 -14.29
CA GLU A 329 5.11 20.81 -15.00
C GLU A 329 4.19 20.26 -16.09
N LEU A 330 2.89 20.53 -16.08
CA LEU A 330 1.93 19.95 -17.02
C LEU A 330 0.85 20.95 -17.46
N GLY A 331 1.25 22.12 -17.95
CA GLY A 331 0.31 23.10 -18.52
C GLY A 331 -0.51 22.50 -19.66
N GLY A 332 -1.81 22.36 -19.50
CA GLY A 332 -2.63 21.72 -20.52
C GLY A 332 -4.05 22.26 -20.72
N GLY A 333 -4.47 23.26 -19.94
CA GLY A 333 -5.70 24.05 -20.16
C GLY A 333 -7.04 23.29 -20.26
N SER A 334 -7.04 21.97 -20.47
CA SER A 334 -8.24 21.14 -20.53
C SER A 334 -8.00 19.75 -19.91
N PRO A 335 -9.03 19.09 -19.33
CA PRO A 335 -8.90 17.74 -18.77
C PRO A 335 -8.34 16.69 -19.75
N ILE A 336 -8.70 16.80 -21.02
CA ILE A 336 -8.19 15.93 -22.10
C ILE A 336 -6.73 16.26 -22.40
N GLY A 337 -6.36 17.54 -22.43
CA GLY A 337 -4.98 18.00 -22.60
C GLY A 337 -4.08 17.48 -21.50
N ILE A 338 -4.56 17.47 -20.25
CA ILE A 338 -3.82 16.96 -19.09
C ILE A 338 -3.62 15.45 -19.18
N ILE A 339 -4.64 14.69 -19.55
CA ILE A 339 -4.51 13.23 -19.76
C ILE A 339 -3.50 12.96 -20.87
N ASN A 340 -3.56 13.69 -21.98
CA ASN A 340 -2.64 13.52 -23.10
C ASN A 340 -1.21 13.91 -22.71
N ASN A 341 -1.02 15.01 -21.98
CA ASN A 341 0.29 15.41 -21.47
C ASN A 341 0.82 14.43 -20.44
N PHE A 342 -0.04 13.97 -19.52
CA PHE A 342 0.31 12.91 -18.57
C PHE A 342 0.79 11.63 -19.27
N MET A 343 0.09 11.18 -20.30
CA MET A 343 0.50 10.02 -21.10
C MET A 343 1.82 10.27 -21.85
N ARG A 344 2.00 11.45 -22.43
CA ARG A 344 3.25 11.82 -23.11
C ARG A 344 4.44 11.88 -22.15
N GLU A 345 4.27 12.53 -21.01
CA GLU A 345 5.34 12.66 -20.00
C GLU A 345 5.63 11.30 -19.33
N ALA A 346 4.62 10.47 -19.10
CA ALA A 346 4.84 9.11 -18.62
C ALA A 346 5.71 8.31 -19.60
N VAL A 347 5.41 8.34 -20.90
CA VAL A 347 6.21 7.63 -21.90
C VAL A 347 7.63 8.19 -21.98
N LYS A 348 7.82 9.51 -21.95
CA LYS A 348 9.15 10.13 -21.92
C LYS A 348 9.94 9.76 -20.67
N TRP A 349 9.29 9.74 -19.51
CA TRP A 349 9.91 9.36 -18.26
C TRP A 349 10.32 7.88 -18.26
N ASP A 350 9.45 7.02 -18.79
CA ASP A 350 9.74 5.60 -18.94
C ASP A 350 10.93 5.36 -19.89
N VAL A 351 11.00 6.09 -21.01
CA VAL A 351 12.15 6.05 -21.93
C VAL A 351 13.42 6.48 -21.20
N TYR A 352 13.38 7.60 -20.49
CA TYR A 352 14.53 8.12 -19.74
C TYR A 352 15.03 7.14 -18.66
N GLN A 353 14.12 6.50 -17.93
CA GLN A 353 14.48 5.49 -16.94
C GLN A 353 15.04 4.21 -17.59
N LEU A 354 14.45 3.77 -18.70
CA LEU A 354 14.97 2.65 -19.48
C LEU A 354 16.38 2.90 -20.01
N GLU A 355 16.70 4.15 -20.35
CA GLU A 355 18.04 4.57 -20.78
C GLU A 355 19.08 4.46 -19.66
N ARG A 356 18.68 4.64 -18.41
CA ARG A 356 19.57 4.59 -17.25
C ARG A 356 19.77 3.19 -16.69
N ASP A 357 18.71 2.34 -16.67
CA ASP A 357 18.70 1.11 -15.86
C ASP A 357 19.34 -0.10 -16.52
N SER A 358 19.14 -0.34 -17.83
CA SER A 358 19.83 -1.45 -18.49
C SER A 358 19.84 -1.32 -20.02
N GLY A 359 21.02 -1.28 -20.61
CA GLY A 359 21.19 -1.13 -22.06
C GLY A 359 20.53 -2.21 -22.92
N TRP A 360 20.05 -3.33 -22.38
CA TRP A 360 19.31 -4.34 -23.13
C TRP A 360 17.81 -4.02 -23.26
N VAL A 361 17.19 -3.49 -22.21
CA VAL A 361 15.78 -3.09 -22.25
C VAL A 361 15.62 -1.91 -23.20
N GLN A 362 16.55 -0.95 -23.15
CA GLN A 362 16.62 0.16 -24.09
C GLN A 362 16.76 -0.35 -25.52
N LYS A 363 17.74 -1.23 -25.80
CA LYS A 363 17.95 -1.79 -27.13
C LYS A 363 16.68 -2.48 -27.66
N LEU A 364 16.01 -3.28 -26.81
CA LEU A 364 14.76 -3.93 -27.18
C LEU A 364 13.66 -2.92 -27.47
N PHE A 365 13.57 -1.85 -26.67
CA PHE A 365 12.59 -0.80 -26.82
C PHE A 365 12.82 -0.01 -28.14
N ASP A 366 14.06 0.26 -28.51
CA ASP A 366 14.42 0.97 -29.73
C ASP A 366 14.17 0.14 -31.00
N GLU A 367 14.44 -1.17 -30.92
CA GLU A 367 14.26 -2.11 -32.04
C GLU A 367 12.80 -2.50 -32.29
N MET A 368 11.88 -2.29 -31.30
CA MET A 368 10.48 -2.69 -31.46
C MET A 368 9.64 -1.62 -32.16
N PRO A 369 8.58 -2.03 -32.90
CA PRO A 369 7.63 -1.11 -33.52
C PRO A 369 6.97 -0.19 -32.46
N GLU A 370 6.71 1.06 -32.80
CA GLU A 370 6.15 2.07 -31.90
C GLU A 370 4.86 1.62 -31.18
N TRP A 371 3.98 0.92 -31.89
CA TRP A 371 2.72 0.42 -31.30
C TRP A 371 2.93 -0.65 -30.23
N MET A 372 4.08 -1.32 -30.19
CA MET A 372 4.43 -2.31 -29.17
C MET A 372 5.07 -1.68 -27.92
N ARG A 373 5.60 -0.47 -28.02
CA ARG A 373 6.34 0.18 -26.92
C ARG A 373 5.48 0.33 -25.67
N LEU A 374 4.27 0.87 -25.81
CA LEU A 374 3.36 1.07 -24.67
C LEU A 374 2.89 -0.25 -24.04
N PRO A 375 2.42 -1.27 -24.79
CA PRO A 375 2.18 -2.61 -24.23
C PRO A 375 3.38 -3.22 -23.53
N PHE A 376 4.58 -3.08 -24.12
CA PHE A 376 5.81 -3.60 -23.52
C PHE A 376 6.13 -2.95 -22.18
N VAL A 377 6.14 -1.62 -22.11
CA VAL A 377 6.38 -0.86 -20.87
C VAL A 377 5.36 -1.23 -19.79
N THR A 378 4.09 -1.38 -20.17
CA THR A 378 3.03 -1.78 -19.24
C THR A 378 3.28 -3.18 -18.66
N VAL A 379 3.56 -4.15 -19.50
CA VAL A 379 3.85 -5.53 -19.06
C VAL A 379 5.11 -5.57 -18.22
N TYR A 380 6.17 -4.90 -18.65
CA TYR A 380 7.42 -4.78 -17.90
C TYR A 380 7.19 -4.16 -16.52
N GLY A 381 6.39 -3.09 -16.47
CA GLY A 381 6.01 -2.43 -15.24
C GLY A 381 5.22 -3.31 -14.27
N ILE A 382 4.36 -4.21 -14.77
CA ILE A 382 3.64 -5.18 -13.91
C ILE A 382 4.63 -6.13 -13.21
N PHE A 383 5.72 -6.51 -13.88
CA PHE A 383 6.74 -7.40 -13.31
C PHE A 383 7.77 -6.70 -12.42
N GLN A 384 7.79 -5.37 -12.37
CA GLN A 384 8.70 -4.60 -11.50
C GLN A 384 8.32 -4.74 -10.01
N PRO A 385 9.30 -4.84 -9.09
CA PRO A 385 10.74 -5.01 -9.32
C PRO A 385 11.05 -6.43 -9.81
N VAL A 386 11.89 -6.56 -10.84
CA VAL A 386 12.22 -7.84 -11.45
C VAL A 386 13.12 -8.66 -10.51
N LEU A 387 12.61 -9.78 -10.00
CA LEU A 387 13.33 -10.58 -9.00
C LEU A 387 14.71 -11.06 -9.46
N PRO A 388 14.91 -11.59 -10.69
CA PRO A 388 16.24 -11.91 -11.18
C PRO A 388 17.21 -10.71 -11.21
N ALA A 389 16.74 -9.54 -11.62
CA ALA A 389 17.55 -8.32 -11.61
C ALA A 389 18.03 -7.98 -10.19
N ALA A 390 17.13 -8.04 -9.21
CA ALA A 390 17.45 -7.76 -7.81
C ALA A 390 18.58 -8.66 -7.24
N PHE A 391 18.73 -9.89 -7.76
CA PHE A 391 19.81 -10.79 -7.34
C PHE A 391 21.15 -10.49 -8.03
N PHE A 392 21.14 -10.19 -9.31
CA PHE A 392 22.34 -10.22 -10.16
C PHE A 392 22.87 -8.84 -10.54
N GLU A 393 22.05 -7.79 -10.52
CA GLU A 393 22.51 -6.45 -10.85
C GLU A 393 23.53 -5.93 -9.81
N PRO A 394 24.61 -5.27 -10.27
CA PRO A 394 25.62 -4.73 -9.38
C PRO A 394 25.07 -3.54 -8.58
N THR A 395 24.91 -3.72 -7.27
CA THR A 395 24.41 -2.69 -6.36
C THR A 395 25.01 -2.88 -4.96
N LYS A 396 24.93 -1.85 -4.13
CA LYS A 396 25.34 -1.91 -2.72
C LYS A 396 24.53 -2.97 -1.96
N LEU A 397 25.14 -3.64 -0.98
CA LEU A 397 24.53 -4.77 -0.26
C LEU A 397 23.17 -4.41 0.36
N ILE A 398 23.05 -3.23 0.98
CA ILE A 398 21.79 -2.76 1.59
C ILE A 398 20.67 -2.68 0.55
N TRP A 399 20.94 -2.10 -0.62
CA TRP A 399 20.00 -1.95 -1.70
C TRP A 399 19.64 -3.29 -2.35
N ARG A 400 20.60 -4.20 -2.46
CA ARG A 400 20.36 -5.56 -2.93
C ARG A 400 19.40 -6.31 -2.01
N ILE A 401 19.59 -6.25 -0.69
CA ILE A 401 18.68 -6.88 0.28
C ILE A 401 17.28 -6.30 0.16
N ILE A 402 17.16 -4.97 0.12
CA ILE A 402 15.87 -4.29 -0.03
C ILE A 402 15.20 -4.69 -1.34
N ALA A 403 15.92 -4.67 -2.47
CA ALA A 403 15.38 -5.04 -3.78
C ALA A 403 14.89 -6.49 -3.83
N ILE A 404 15.66 -7.44 -3.28
CA ILE A 404 15.27 -8.85 -3.19
C ILE A 404 14.00 -9.01 -2.36
N LEU A 405 13.93 -8.42 -1.17
CA LEU A 405 12.76 -8.51 -0.31
C LEU A 405 11.50 -7.94 -0.98
N ARG A 406 11.61 -6.78 -1.62
CA ARG A 406 10.51 -6.14 -2.37
C ARG A 406 10.04 -7.03 -3.51
N ALA A 407 10.97 -7.53 -4.33
CA ALA A 407 10.67 -8.40 -5.44
C ALA A 407 10.04 -9.73 -4.98
N VAL A 408 10.61 -10.43 -4.00
CA VAL A 408 10.02 -11.66 -3.42
C VAL A 408 8.59 -11.39 -2.91
N GLY A 409 8.38 -10.25 -2.24
CA GLY A 409 7.04 -9.86 -1.79
C GLY A 409 6.06 -9.74 -2.96
N TRP A 410 6.46 -9.10 -4.04
CA TRP A 410 5.60 -8.92 -5.22
C TRP A 410 5.30 -10.25 -5.91
N TYR A 411 6.31 -11.06 -6.19
CA TYR A 411 6.15 -12.35 -6.85
C TYR A 411 5.37 -13.38 -6.00
N THR A 412 5.35 -13.24 -4.67
CA THR A 412 4.43 -14.03 -3.83
C THR A 412 2.98 -13.56 -3.91
N MET A 413 2.74 -12.28 -4.15
CA MET A 413 1.38 -11.71 -4.21
C MET A 413 0.78 -11.76 -5.62
N LEU A 414 1.60 -11.65 -6.65
CA LEU A 414 1.18 -11.56 -8.05
C LEU A 414 0.30 -12.75 -8.51
N PRO A 415 0.63 -14.04 -8.22
CA PRO A 415 -0.23 -15.16 -8.56
C PRO A 415 -1.64 -15.06 -7.94
N ALA A 416 -1.73 -14.59 -6.70
CA ALA A 416 -3.01 -14.38 -6.05
C ALA A 416 -3.82 -13.27 -6.74
N LEU A 417 -3.19 -12.16 -7.13
CA LEU A 417 -3.86 -11.09 -7.86
C LEU A 417 -4.31 -11.54 -9.26
N ILE A 418 -3.49 -12.30 -9.99
CA ILE A 418 -3.86 -12.89 -11.29
C ILE A 418 -5.10 -13.77 -11.14
N LEU A 419 -5.16 -14.60 -10.11
CA LEU A 419 -6.28 -15.50 -9.86
C LEU A 419 -7.49 -14.84 -9.19
N SER A 420 -7.42 -13.55 -8.85
CA SER A 420 -8.51 -12.85 -8.16
C SER A 420 -9.84 -12.90 -8.93
N VAL A 421 -9.78 -12.76 -10.25
CA VAL A 421 -10.95 -12.87 -11.14
C VAL A 421 -11.53 -14.28 -11.14
N GLY A 422 -10.68 -15.31 -11.22
CA GLY A 422 -11.10 -16.72 -11.16
C GLY A 422 -11.71 -17.10 -9.81
N ALA A 423 -11.08 -16.65 -8.72
CA ALA A 423 -11.61 -16.86 -7.37
C ALA A 423 -12.94 -16.12 -7.15
N ALA A 424 -13.09 -14.92 -7.72
CA ALA A 424 -14.35 -14.17 -7.71
C ALA A 424 -15.45 -14.93 -8.48
N ALA A 425 -15.15 -15.43 -9.67
CA ALA A 425 -16.08 -16.20 -10.49
C ALA A 425 -16.54 -17.50 -9.79
N GLY A 426 -15.68 -18.11 -8.97
CA GLY A 426 -15.98 -19.30 -8.18
C GLY A 426 -16.84 -19.07 -6.93
N GLN A 427 -17.23 -17.84 -6.61
CA GLN A 427 -18.10 -17.55 -5.47
C GLN A 427 -19.53 -18.00 -5.73
N SER A 428 -20.11 -18.76 -4.80
CA SER A 428 -21.48 -19.24 -4.89
C SER A 428 -22.55 -18.16 -4.73
N VAL A 429 -22.24 -17.11 -3.95
CA VAL A 429 -23.16 -15.99 -3.68
C VAL A 429 -22.95 -14.90 -4.72
N GLU A 430 -23.97 -14.63 -5.50
CA GLU A 430 -23.95 -13.66 -6.62
C GLU A 430 -23.45 -12.26 -6.23
N SER A 431 -23.90 -11.73 -5.09
CA SER A 431 -23.47 -10.41 -4.62
C SER A 431 -21.99 -10.38 -4.27
N LYS A 432 -21.46 -11.44 -3.64
CA LYS A 432 -20.03 -11.58 -3.34
C LYS A 432 -19.21 -11.72 -4.62
N ARG A 433 -19.71 -12.52 -5.58
CA ARG A 433 -19.07 -12.69 -6.90
C ARG A 433 -18.90 -11.35 -7.60
N ARG A 434 -19.99 -10.58 -7.76
CA ARG A 434 -19.95 -9.26 -8.41
C ARG A 434 -19.04 -8.28 -7.68
N LEU A 435 -19.06 -8.28 -6.35
CA LEU A 435 -18.20 -7.41 -5.55
C LEU A 435 -16.71 -7.72 -5.75
N PHE A 436 -16.31 -9.00 -5.68
CA PHE A 436 -14.91 -9.36 -5.90
C PHE A 436 -14.46 -9.14 -7.35
N LEU A 437 -15.34 -9.32 -8.34
CA LEU A 437 -15.05 -8.95 -9.73
C LEU A 437 -14.80 -7.43 -9.85
N TRP A 438 -15.64 -6.61 -9.20
CA TRP A 438 -15.45 -5.16 -9.16
C TRP A 438 -14.14 -4.75 -8.51
N LEU A 439 -13.84 -5.30 -7.33
CA LEU A 439 -12.57 -5.02 -6.64
C LEU A 439 -11.36 -5.48 -7.47
N SER A 440 -11.44 -6.66 -8.09
CA SER A 440 -10.39 -7.16 -8.99
C SER A 440 -10.19 -6.21 -10.19
N PHE A 441 -11.28 -5.77 -10.81
CA PHE A 441 -11.22 -4.82 -11.93
C PHE A 441 -10.51 -3.51 -11.54
N ILE A 442 -10.92 -2.89 -10.43
CA ILE A 442 -10.33 -1.62 -9.98
C ILE A 442 -8.85 -1.80 -9.59
N VAL A 443 -8.50 -2.86 -8.86
CA VAL A 443 -7.11 -3.11 -8.46
C VAL A 443 -6.24 -3.36 -9.68
N TRP A 444 -6.70 -4.13 -10.68
CA TRP A 444 -5.96 -4.34 -11.92
C TRP A 444 -5.85 -3.08 -12.77
N MET A 445 -6.92 -2.30 -12.87
CA MET A 445 -6.85 -0.99 -13.54
C MET A 445 -5.81 -0.09 -12.89
N TRP A 446 -5.76 -0.06 -11.55
CA TRP A 446 -4.75 0.71 -10.83
C TRP A 446 -3.32 0.18 -11.08
N ILE A 447 -3.11 -1.13 -11.04
CA ILE A 447 -1.81 -1.75 -11.36
C ILE A 447 -1.37 -1.39 -12.79
N ILE A 448 -2.28 -1.42 -13.76
CA ILE A 448 -2.00 -1.05 -15.15
C ILE A 448 -1.66 0.45 -15.26
N ILE A 449 -2.44 1.33 -14.61
CA ILE A 449 -2.18 2.77 -14.61
C ILE A 449 -0.81 3.08 -13.99
N THR A 450 -0.47 2.43 -12.89
CA THR A 450 0.85 2.64 -12.26
C THR A 450 1.99 2.06 -13.09
N ALA A 451 1.77 0.94 -13.78
CA ALA A 451 2.71 0.37 -14.72
C ALA A 451 2.90 1.25 -15.97
N LEU A 452 1.86 1.92 -16.43
CA LEU A 452 1.95 2.93 -17.49
C LEU A 452 2.69 4.19 -17.04
N ARG A 453 2.54 4.57 -15.75
CA ARG A 453 3.15 5.80 -15.19
C ARG A 453 4.61 5.64 -14.85
N GLY A 454 5.02 4.48 -14.37
CA GLY A 454 6.38 4.24 -13.88
C GLY A 454 6.96 2.90 -14.33
N GLY A 455 6.58 2.43 -15.53
CA GLY A 455 6.83 1.07 -16.02
C GLY A 455 8.29 0.61 -15.97
N GLY A 456 9.23 1.49 -16.32
CA GLY A 456 10.67 1.21 -16.26
C GLY A 456 11.25 1.33 -14.83
N ASP A 457 10.59 2.07 -13.97
CA ASP A 457 11.11 2.40 -12.65
C ASP A 457 10.88 1.27 -11.64
N SER A 458 11.97 0.76 -11.07
CA SER A 458 11.95 -0.28 -10.04
C SER A 458 11.59 0.25 -8.64
N TRP A 459 11.53 1.58 -8.44
CA TRP A 459 11.23 2.24 -7.17
C TRP A 459 9.83 2.84 -7.15
N ASP A 460 9.51 3.71 -8.09
CA ASP A 460 8.26 4.46 -8.10
C ASP A 460 7.07 3.59 -8.49
N ASN A 461 7.23 2.67 -9.46
CA ASN A 461 6.15 1.80 -9.88
C ASN A 461 5.61 0.91 -8.74
N PRO A 462 6.42 0.15 -7.99
CA PRO A 462 5.96 -0.61 -6.82
C PRO A 462 5.33 0.28 -5.75
N ARG A 463 5.88 1.45 -5.50
CA ARG A 463 5.37 2.44 -4.56
C ARG A 463 3.95 2.90 -4.93
N TYR A 464 3.75 3.38 -6.17
CA TYR A 464 2.43 3.83 -6.63
C TYR A 464 1.40 2.71 -6.63
N ARG A 465 1.80 1.49 -6.96
CA ARG A 465 0.94 0.32 -6.91
C ARG A 465 0.42 0.03 -5.49
N THR A 466 1.23 0.24 -4.46
CA THR A 466 0.84 0.00 -3.06
C THR A 466 -0.10 1.05 -2.48
N ILE A 467 -0.43 2.12 -3.18
CA ILE A 467 -1.48 3.06 -2.74
C ILE A 467 -2.79 2.32 -2.47
N LEU A 468 -3.15 1.33 -3.31
CA LEU A 468 -4.31 0.47 -3.10
C LEU A 468 -3.98 -0.85 -2.40
N PHE A 469 -2.90 -0.92 -1.63
CA PHE A 469 -2.42 -2.15 -0.99
C PHE A 469 -3.45 -2.81 -0.06
N LEU A 470 -4.24 -2.03 0.65
CA LEU A 470 -5.32 -2.56 1.49
C LEU A 470 -6.28 -3.45 0.68
N TRP A 471 -6.67 -3.01 -0.51
CA TRP A 471 -7.56 -3.75 -1.41
C TRP A 471 -6.86 -4.96 -2.04
N GLN A 472 -5.57 -4.84 -2.37
CA GLN A 472 -4.76 -5.95 -2.85
C GLN A 472 -4.65 -7.06 -1.80
N ALA A 473 -4.44 -6.69 -0.52
CA ALA A 473 -4.37 -7.64 0.58
C ALA A 473 -5.71 -8.39 0.80
N ILE A 474 -6.85 -7.69 0.64
CA ILE A 474 -8.19 -8.32 0.69
C ILE A 474 -8.37 -9.33 -0.45
N LEU A 475 -8.03 -8.94 -1.68
CA LEU A 475 -8.15 -9.83 -2.85
C LEU A 475 -7.24 -11.05 -2.71
N ALA A 476 -5.97 -10.85 -2.37
CA ALA A 476 -5.02 -11.93 -2.17
C ALA A 476 -5.45 -12.87 -1.02
N GLY A 477 -5.98 -12.31 0.08
CA GLY A 477 -6.54 -13.09 1.19
C GLY A 477 -7.75 -13.92 0.78
N ASN A 478 -8.66 -13.36 -0.03
CA ASN A 478 -9.79 -14.09 -0.59
C ASN A 478 -9.34 -15.24 -1.50
N VAL A 479 -8.36 -14.99 -2.37
CA VAL A 479 -7.79 -16.05 -3.26
C VAL A 479 -7.12 -17.15 -2.45
N TRP A 480 -6.38 -16.81 -1.40
CA TRP A 480 -5.76 -17.78 -0.51
C TRP A 480 -6.80 -18.69 0.15
N VAL A 481 -7.92 -18.12 0.66
CA VAL A 481 -9.01 -18.91 1.25
C VAL A 481 -9.69 -19.76 0.20
N TRP A 482 -10.03 -19.20 -0.96
CA TRP A 482 -10.61 -19.93 -2.08
C TRP A 482 -9.74 -21.11 -2.50
N TRP A 483 -8.43 -20.90 -2.67
CA TRP A 483 -7.49 -21.97 -3.02
C TRP A 483 -7.47 -23.10 -1.98
N ARG A 484 -7.40 -22.73 -0.70
CA ARG A 484 -7.38 -23.71 0.41
C ARG A 484 -8.66 -24.53 0.50
N GLU A 485 -9.80 -23.93 0.26
CA GLU A 485 -11.11 -24.57 0.37
C GLU A 485 -11.47 -25.38 -0.88
N SER A 486 -11.24 -24.85 -2.06
CA SER A 486 -11.55 -25.52 -3.34
C SER A 486 -10.46 -26.51 -3.78
N LYS A 487 -9.26 -26.46 -3.18
CA LYS A 487 -8.07 -27.22 -3.62
C LYS A 487 -7.79 -27.02 -5.13
N ASN A 488 -8.10 -25.85 -5.65
CA ASN A 488 -8.01 -25.53 -7.07
C ASN A 488 -6.55 -25.57 -7.55
N ALA A 489 -6.27 -26.38 -8.57
CA ALA A 489 -4.92 -26.57 -9.09
C ALA A 489 -4.37 -25.34 -9.84
N TRP A 490 -5.21 -24.36 -10.21
CA TRP A 490 -4.76 -23.18 -10.96
C TRP A 490 -3.81 -22.31 -10.17
N PHE A 491 -3.94 -22.23 -8.85
CA PHE A 491 -2.97 -21.49 -8.03
C PHE A 491 -1.55 -22.06 -8.19
N GLN A 492 -1.44 -23.39 -8.14
CA GLN A 492 -0.15 -24.07 -8.32
C GLN A 492 0.37 -23.94 -9.76
N ARG A 493 -0.52 -23.92 -10.76
CA ARG A 493 -0.15 -23.77 -12.18
C ARG A 493 0.35 -22.36 -12.47
N VAL A 494 -0.34 -21.32 -11.99
CA VAL A 494 0.12 -19.92 -12.14
C VAL A 494 1.45 -19.70 -11.42
N PHE A 495 1.60 -20.27 -10.23
CA PHE A 495 2.88 -20.24 -9.51
C PHE A 495 3.99 -20.99 -10.27
N ALA A 496 3.67 -22.14 -10.90
CA ALA A 496 4.63 -22.84 -11.74
C ALA A 496 5.02 -22.05 -12.99
N MET A 497 4.08 -21.34 -13.62
CA MET A 497 4.38 -20.43 -14.74
C MET A 497 5.32 -19.29 -14.30
N GLU A 498 5.09 -18.73 -13.13
CA GLU A 498 5.96 -17.73 -12.54
C GLU A 498 7.36 -18.27 -12.25
N LEU A 499 7.47 -19.48 -11.69
CA LEU A 499 8.77 -20.13 -11.48
C LEU A 499 9.52 -20.37 -12.80
N VAL A 500 8.82 -20.79 -13.87
CA VAL A 500 9.44 -20.92 -15.20
C VAL A 500 10.03 -19.57 -15.65
N PHE A 501 9.28 -18.49 -15.53
CA PHE A 501 9.77 -17.14 -15.83
C PHE A 501 11.01 -16.81 -14.99
N LEU A 502 10.95 -17.00 -13.67
CA LEU A 502 12.05 -16.68 -12.76
C LEU A 502 13.32 -17.51 -13.05
N ILE A 503 13.18 -18.78 -13.40
CA ILE A 503 14.32 -19.68 -13.72
C ILE A 503 15.00 -19.21 -15.01
N PHE A 504 14.25 -18.99 -16.08
CA PHE A 504 14.83 -18.59 -17.37
C PHE A 504 15.43 -17.17 -17.32
N PHE A 505 14.71 -16.22 -16.75
CA PHE A 505 15.26 -14.87 -16.57
C PHE A 505 16.42 -14.85 -15.56
N GLY A 506 16.34 -15.63 -14.49
CA GLY A 506 17.42 -15.78 -13.52
C GLY A 506 18.69 -16.30 -14.16
N GLN A 507 18.59 -17.34 -15.00
CA GLN A 507 19.72 -17.87 -15.73
C GLN A 507 20.28 -16.84 -16.74
N TRP A 508 19.40 -16.12 -17.45
CA TRP A 508 19.82 -15.10 -18.41
C TRP A 508 20.57 -13.94 -17.71
N TYR A 509 20.05 -13.43 -16.58
CA TYR A 509 20.73 -12.42 -15.77
C TYR A 509 22.06 -12.93 -15.16
N ALA A 510 22.09 -14.18 -14.68
CA ALA A 510 23.29 -14.81 -14.15
C ALA A 510 24.39 -14.90 -15.22
N ASN A 511 24.05 -15.30 -16.44
CA ASN A 511 25.01 -15.31 -17.54
C ASN A 511 25.49 -13.88 -17.89
N ARG A 512 24.59 -12.90 -17.92
CA ARG A 512 24.93 -11.52 -18.28
C ARG A 512 25.89 -10.84 -17.30
N TYR A 513 25.66 -10.99 -15.98
CA TYR A 513 26.40 -10.25 -14.96
C TYR A 513 27.54 -11.03 -14.30
N ILE A 514 27.41 -12.34 -14.17
CA ILE A 514 28.40 -13.21 -13.50
C ILE A 514 28.95 -14.30 -14.41
N HIS A 515 28.59 -14.32 -15.69
CA HIS A 515 29.02 -15.29 -16.70
C HIS A 515 28.77 -16.76 -16.31
N PHE A 516 27.69 -17.02 -15.55
CA PHE A 516 27.33 -18.36 -15.09
C PHE A 516 26.29 -19.01 -16.01
N GLY A 517 26.56 -20.25 -16.43
CA GLY A 517 25.66 -21.05 -17.24
C GLY A 517 25.70 -20.73 -18.75
N PRO A 518 24.85 -21.38 -19.55
CA PRO A 518 24.82 -21.21 -21.02
C PRO A 518 24.29 -19.82 -21.41
N GLN A 519 24.88 -19.26 -22.48
CA GLN A 519 24.39 -18.03 -23.08
C GLN A 519 23.15 -18.33 -23.91
N LEU A 520 21.97 -17.95 -23.42
CA LEU A 520 20.72 -18.06 -24.14
C LEU A 520 20.43 -16.72 -24.86
N PRO A 521 20.22 -16.73 -26.20
CA PRO A 521 19.68 -15.57 -26.91
C PRO A 521 18.33 -15.17 -26.31
N PHE A 522 18.12 -13.86 -26.15
CA PHE A 522 16.89 -13.33 -25.52
C PHE A 522 15.60 -13.88 -26.16
N ALA A 523 15.54 -13.86 -27.51
CA ALA A 523 14.39 -14.39 -28.25
C ALA A 523 14.12 -15.86 -27.94
N LEU A 524 15.18 -16.70 -27.89
CA LEU A 524 15.05 -18.11 -27.56
C LEU A 524 14.54 -18.31 -26.14
N MET A 525 15.05 -17.53 -25.17
CA MET A 525 14.56 -17.56 -23.79
C MET A 525 13.06 -17.25 -23.71
N VAL A 526 12.59 -16.18 -24.38
CA VAL A 526 11.16 -15.80 -24.41
C VAL A 526 10.32 -16.90 -25.05
N ILE A 527 10.78 -17.50 -26.15
CA ILE A 527 10.09 -18.63 -26.81
C ILE A 527 9.99 -19.82 -25.85
N CYS A 528 11.06 -20.17 -25.15
CA CYS A 528 11.05 -21.26 -24.17
C CYS A 528 10.02 -20.99 -23.05
N ILE A 529 10.01 -19.79 -22.47
CA ILE A 529 9.03 -19.40 -21.44
C ILE A 529 7.62 -19.55 -21.98
N ALA A 530 7.33 -19.00 -23.17
CA ALA A 530 6.01 -19.08 -23.80
C ALA A 530 5.58 -20.55 -24.05
N ALA A 531 6.51 -21.40 -24.52
CA ALA A 531 6.26 -22.81 -24.74
C ALA A 531 5.92 -23.55 -23.46
N PHE A 532 6.70 -23.36 -22.37
CA PHE A 532 6.39 -23.95 -21.07
C PHE A 532 5.07 -23.45 -20.50
N TRP A 533 4.77 -22.15 -20.63
CA TRP A 533 3.49 -21.58 -20.21
C TRP A 533 2.32 -22.21 -20.99
N ALA A 534 2.46 -22.35 -22.31
CA ALA A 534 1.46 -23.01 -23.15
C ALA A 534 1.24 -24.47 -22.70
N VAL A 535 2.32 -25.23 -22.46
CA VAL A 535 2.22 -26.61 -21.96
C VAL A 535 1.48 -26.68 -20.63
N ILE A 536 1.86 -25.86 -19.63
CA ILE A 536 1.20 -25.83 -18.32
C ILE A 536 -0.27 -25.46 -18.45
N PHE A 537 -0.59 -24.48 -19.28
CA PHE A 537 -1.95 -23.98 -19.49
C PHE A 537 -2.83 -25.04 -20.18
N PHE A 538 -2.42 -25.53 -21.35
CA PHE A 538 -3.24 -26.47 -22.12
C PHE A 538 -3.34 -27.85 -21.48
N TRP A 539 -2.24 -28.33 -20.87
CA TRP A 539 -2.29 -29.56 -20.08
C TRP A 539 -3.21 -29.42 -18.86
N GLY A 540 -3.19 -28.24 -18.24
CA GLY A 540 -4.10 -27.88 -17.15
C GLY A 540 -5.56 -27.96 -17.57
N LEU A 541 -5.93 -27.30 -18.68
CA LEU A 541 -7.29 -27.34 -19.22
C LEU A 541 -7.74 -28.76 -19.59
N TRP A 542 -6.86 -29.52 -20.24
CA TRP A 542 -7.16 -30.89 -20.60
C TRP A 542 -7.42 -31.80 -19.38
N ARG A 543 -6.61 -31.67 -18.33
CA ARG A 543 -6.77 -32.40 -17.08
C ARG A 543 -8.06 -32.04 -16.35
N ASP A 544 -8.43 -30.78 -16.36
CA ASP A 544 -9.65 -30.32 -15.69
C ASP A 544 -10.90 -30.82 -16.44
N ARG A 545 -10.89 -30.82 -17.78
CA ARG A 545 -11.97 -31.43 -18.60
C ARG A 545 -12.17 -32.91 -18.31
N LYS A 546 -11.08 -33.66 -18.12
CA LYS A 546 -11.17 -35.10 -17.78
C LYS A 546 -11.73 -35.37 -16.37
N ARG A 547 -11.67 -34.41 -15.46
CA ARG A 547 -12.20 -34.54 -14.11
C ARG A 547 -13.67 -34.10 -14.01
N SER A 548 -14.17 -33.37 -14.99
CA SER A 548 -15.56 -32.91 -15.06
C SER A 548 -16.48 -33.89 -15.83
N VAL A 549 -15.92 -34.88 -16.48
CA VAL A 549 -16.57 -36.05 -17.06
C VAL A 549 -16.41 -37.25 -16.10
#